data_d799dd3b3e3534f4e6d1419a30e12edb
#
_entry.id   d799dd3b3e3534f4e6d1419a30e12edb
#
_cell.length_a   1.000
_cell.length_b   1.000
_cell.length_c   1.000
_cell.angle_alpha   90.00
_cell.angle_beta   90.00
_cell.angle_gamma   90.00
#
_symmetry.space_group_name_H-M   'P 1'
#
loop_
_entity.id
_entity.type
_entity.pdbx_description
1 polymer ?
#
loop_
_entity_poly.entity_id
_entity_poly.type
_entity_poly.pdbx_seq_one_letter_code
_entity_poly.pdbx_strand_id
1 'polypeptide(L)'
;MKAANPDIIAAATYFDDAVALTRQMKELAVNPKMFGVTVGGDLPEFYDTLKQNAEFIYGATQWEHVLPYPGNQEFFDSYKKEFNHEPSYHSAAGYAGCLIYAEGVKRANSLDADRVREQLLKLEMQTAFGDYKVDQDGFQVAHKMVTFQWQKEKKVIVWPEDLAKGKPLFPTPPWTSR
;
A
#
# COMPACT_ATOMS: atom_id res chain seq x y z
N MET A 1 -26.83 0.48 0.42
CA MET A 1 -25.86 0.71 1.50
C MET A 1 -26.50 1.42 2.70
N LYS A 2 -27.06 2.64 2.56
CA LYS A 2 -27.69 3.38 3.67
C LYS A 2 -28.81 2.61 4.39
N ALA A 3 -29.70 1.95 3.66
CA ALA A 3 -30.81 1.17 4.24
C ALA A 3 -30.33 -0.06 5.04
N ALA A 4 -29.17 -0.63 4.72
CA ALA A 4 -28.61 -1.76 5.43
C ALA A 4 -27.88 -1.36 6.73
N ASN A 5 -27.54 -0.07 6.88
CA ASN A 5 -26.83 0.50 8.03
C ASN A 5 -25.68 -0.39 8.55
N PRO A 6 -24.68 -0.74 7.73
CA PRO A 6 -23.64 -1.69 8.11
C PRO A 6 -22.68 -1.08 9.13
N ASP A 7 -22.17 -1.91 10.05
CA ASP A 7 -21.10 -1.52 10.98
C ASP A 7 -19.76 -1.37 10.28
N ILE A 8 -19.51 -2.20 9.27
CA ILE A 8 -18.24 -2.22 8.52
C ILE A 8 -18.54 -2.15 7.03
N ILE A 9 -17.79 -1.30 6.34
CA ILE A 9 -17.79 -1.22 4.87
C ILE A 9 -16.35 -1.46 4.41
N ALA A 10 -16.15 -2.50 3.61
CA ALA A 10 -14.92 -2.77 2.89
C ALA A 10 -15.19 -2.72 1.39
N ALA A 11 -14.55 -1.80 0.69
CA ALA A 11 -14.74 -1.58 -0.74
C ALA A 11 -13.43 -1.87 -1.49
N ALA A 12 -13.48 -2.79 -2.44
CA ALA A 12 -12.37 -3.06 -3.34
C ALA A 12 -12.41 -2.01 -4.47
N THR A 13 -11.60 -0.97 -4.33
CA THR A 13 -11.63 0.21 -5.20
C THR A 13 -10.24 0.62 -5.66
N TYR A 14 -10.19 1.26 -6.82
CA TYR A 14 -9.07 2.11 -7.24
C TYR A 14 -9.34 3.57 -6.80
N PHE A 15 -8.41 4.47 -7.14
CA PHE A 15 -8.38 5.84 -6.63
C PHE A 15 -9.68 6.63 -6.88
N ASP A 16 -10.14 6.73 -8.13
CA ASP A 16 -11.31 7.52 -8.49
C ASP A 16 -12.58 7.01 -7.82
N ASP A 17 -12.75 5.68 -7.77
CA ASP A 17 -13.89 5.05 -7.10
C ASP A 17 -13.85 5.27 -5.59
N ALA A 18 -12.67 5.18 -4.98
CA ALA A 18 -12.48 5.43 -3.55
C ALA A 18 -12.85 6.87 -3.18
N VAL A 19 -12.41 7.85 -3.98
CA VAL A 19 -12.74 9.27 -3.82
C VAL A 19 -14.25 9.50 -3.97
N ALA A 20 -14.85 8.98 -5.05
CA ALA A 20 -16.27 9.13 -5.31
C ALA A 20 -17.13 8.50 -4.20
N LEU A 21 -16.78 7.28 -3.79
CA LEU A 21 -17.49 6.56 -2.72
C LEU A 21 -17.40 7.33 -1.38
N THR A 22 -16.22 7.84 -1.03
CA THR A 22 -16.01 8.61 0.20
C THR A 22 -16.89 9.87 0.22
N ARG A 23 -16.93 10.62 -0.89
CA ARG A 23 -17.78 11.81 -1.02
C ARG A 23 -19.25 11.47 -0.87
N GLN A 24 -19.73 10.45 -1.58
CA GLN A 24 -21.13 10.01 -1.52
C GLN A 24 -21.53 9.49 -0.13
N MET A 25 -20.65 8.78 0.56
CA MET A 25 -20.90 8.32 1.93
C MET A 25 -21.09 9.50 2.89
N LYS A 26 -20.28 10.55 2.76
CA LYS A 26 -20.46 11.79 3.53
C LYS A 26 -21.77 12.49 3.19
N GLU A 27 -22.06 12.73 1.91
CA GLU A 27 -23.27 13.38 1.44
C GLU A 27 -24.54 12.67 1.92
N LEU A 28 -24.53 11.35 1.90
CA LEU A 28 -25.65 10.52 2.33
C LEU A 28 -25.66 10.23 3.84
N ALA A 29 -24.72 10.78 4.59
CA ALA A 29 -24.54 10.55 6.03
C ALA A 29 -24.51 9.05 6.39
N VAL A 30 -23.79 8.23 5.60
CA VAL A 30 -23.52 6.83 5.91
C VAL A 30 -22.31 6.76 6.84
N ASN A 31 -22.52 6.34 8.09
CA ASN A 31 -21.52 6.40 9.17
C ASN A 31 -21.19 4.98 9.70
N PRO A 32 -20.45 4.15 8.97
CA PRO A 32 -20.00 2.87 9.51
C PRO A 32 -18.97 3.08 10.63
N LYS A 33 -18.85 2.11 11.53
CA LYS A 33 -17.81 2.10 12.56
C LYS A 33 -16.41 1.89 11.98
N MET A 34 -16.33 1.27 10.79
CA MET A 34 -15.10 1.08 10.02
C MET A 34 -15.39 1.22 8.53
N PHE A 35 -14.56 2.01 7.84
CA PHE A 35 -14.62 2.15 6.39
C PHE A 35 -13.24 1.96 5.77
N GLY A 36 -13.12 1.01 4.86
CA GLY A 36 -11.89 0.67 4.15
C GLY A 36 -12.08 0.66 2.64
N VAL A 37 -11.06 1.14 1.90
CA VAL A 37 -11.10 1.32 0.44
C VAL A 37 -9.94 0.60 -0.28
N THR A 38 -9.36 -0.41 0.33
CA THR A 38 -8.21 -1.17 -0.21
C THR A 38 -7.09 -0.24 -0.74
N VAL A 39 -6.53 -0.50 -1.92
CA VAL A 39 -5.46 0.30 -2.52
C VAL A 39 -5.92 1.67 -3.05
N GLY A 40 -7.22 1.89 -3.21
CA GLY A 40 -7.76 3.17 -3.69
C GLY A 40 -7.47 4.35 -2.77
N GLY A 41 -7.23 4.09 -1.48
CA GLY A 41 -6.87 5.12 -0.49
C GLY A 41 -5.37 5.27 -0.23
N ASP A 42 -4.51 4.55 -0.97
CA ASP A 42 -3.08 4.50 -0.66
C ASP A 42 -2.27 5.67 -1.24
N LEU A 43 -2.65 6.17 -2.40
CA LEU A 43 -1.93 7.26 -3.05
C LEU A 43 -2.00 8.56 -2.23
N PRO A 44 -0.91 9.34 -2.14
CA PRO A 44 -0.90 10.64 -1.45
C PRO A 44 -2.02 11.56 -1.92
N GLU A 45 -2.38 11.52 -3.20
CA GLU A 45 -3.45 12.29 -3.83
C GLU A 45 -4.83 12.02 -3.21
N PHE A 46 -5.01 10.88 -2.53
CA PHE A 46 -6.26 10.58 -1.84
C PHE A 46 -6.54 11.57 -0.71
N TYR A 47 -5.52 11.83 0.12
CA TYR A 47 -5.63 12.85 1.15
C TYR A 47 -5.70 14.25 0.54
N ASP A 48 -4.89 14.54 -0.47
CA ASP A 48 -4.88 15.84 -1.14
C ASP A 48 -6.24 16.21 -1.73
N THR A 49 -6.96 15.22 -2.26
CA THR A 49 -8.28 15.39 -2.87
C THR A 49 -9.40 15.48 -1.85
N LEU A 50 -9.33 14.73 -0.76
CA LEU A 50 -10.41 14.59 0.22
C LEU A 50 -10.19 15.41 1.48
N LYS A 51 -8.93 15.77 1.80
CA LYS A 51 -8.52 16.47 3.02
C LYS A 51 -9.08 15.77 4.27
N GLN A 52 -9.72 16.47 5.17
CA GLN A 52 -10.31 15.92 6.39
C GLN A 52 -11.29 14.75 6.14
N ASN A 53 -11.87 14.64 4.93
CA ASN A 53 -12.75 13.54 4.62
C ASN A 53 -12.02 12.21 4.43
N ALA A 54 -10.70 12.21 4.26
CA ALA A 54 -9.87 11.01 4.25
C ALA A 54 -9.59 10.46 5.66
N GLU A 55 -9.70 11.30 6.70
CA GLU A 55 -9.41 10.90 8.07
C GLU A 55 -10.23 9.66 8.50
N PHE A 56 -9.58 8.77 9.24
CA PHE A 56 -10.11 7.51 9.77
C PHE A 56 -10.40 6.44 8.71
N ILE A 57 -10.15 6.72 7.41
CA ILE A 57 -10.35 5.71 6.36
C ILE A 57 -9.19 4.72 6.40
N TYR A 58 -9.54 3.43 6.33
CA TYR A 58 -8.56 2.35 6.25
C TYR A 58 -8.24 2.06 4.78
N GLY A 59 -7.00 1.65 4.56
CA GLY A 59 -6.55 1.13 3.28
C GLY A 59 -5.55 0.00 3.47
N ALA A 60 -5.18 -0.63 2.37
CA ALA A 60 -4.11 -1.60 2.31
C ALA A 60 -3.03 -1.09 1.36
N THR A 61 -1.77 -1.26 1.75
CA THR A 61 -0.64 -0.92 0.90
C THR A 61 0.38 -2.05 0.87
N GLN A 62 1.10 -2.14 -0.21
CA GLN A 62 2.21 -3.09 -0.34
C GLN A 62 3.53 -2.50 0.19
N TRP A 63 3.60 -1.18 0.34
CA TRP A 63 4.83 -0.52 0.74
C TRP A 63 4.56 0.83 1.39
N GLU A 64 5.40 1.15 2.38
CA GLU A 64 5.54 2.49 2.97
C GLU A 64 7.00 2.73 3.37
N HIS A 65 7.46 3.96 3.27
CA HIS A 65 8.83 4.31 3.59
C HIS A 65 9.20 4.06 5.07
N VAL A 66 8.21 4.00 5.95
CA VAL A 66 8.40 3.73 7.40
C VAL A 66 8.59 2.25 7.72
N LEU A 67 8.43 1.34 6.73
CA LEU A 67 8.64 -0.09 6.91
C LEU A 67 10.14 -0.41 7.01
N PRO A 68 10.53 -1.37 7.84
CA PRO A 68 11.93 -1.64 8.17
C PRO A 68 12.64 -2.49 7.12
N TYR A 69 12.45 -2.17 5.83
CA TYR A 69 13.12 -2.88 4.75
C TYR A 69 14.50 -2.29 4.44
N PRO A 70 15.49 -3.13 4.12
CA PRO A 70 16.83 -2.65 3.77
C PRO A 70 16.81 -1.73 2.55
N GLY A 71 17.46 -0.55 2.65
CA GLY A 71 17.52 0.44 1.58
C GLY A 71 16.23 1.23 1.35
N ASN A 72 15.18 1.01 2.15
CA ASN A 72 13.89 1.66 1.99
C ASN A 72 13.99 3.19 2.15
N GLN A 73 14.63 3.67 3.21
CA GLN A 73 14.80 5.10 3.44
C GLN A 73 15.69 5.74 2.36
N GLU A 74 16.76 5.07 1.94
CA GLU A 74 17.64 5.55 0.87
C GLU A 74 16.90 5.68 -0.46
N PHE A 75 16.07 4.69 -0.80
CA PHE A 75 15.20 4.75 -1.98
C PHE A 75 14.24 5.95 -1.90
N PHE A 76 13.55 6.11 -0.78
CA PHE A 76 12.60 7.21 -0.56
C PHE A 76 13.27 8.58 -0.74
N ASP A 77 14.42 8.80 -0.09
CA ASP A 77 15.13 10.08 -0.14
C ASP A 77 15.69 10.37 -1.55
N SER A 78 16.25 9.37 -2.20
CA SER A 78 16.79 9.47 -3.55
C SER A 78 15.70 9.78 -4.57
N TYR A 79 14.56 9.09 -4.49
CA TYR A 79 13.40 9.33 -5.35
C TYR A 79 12.85 10.73 -5.18
N LYS A 80 12.65 11.15 -3.93
CA LYS A 80 12.15 12.51 -3.61
C LYS A 80 13.08 13.60 -4.10
N LYS A 81 14.40 13.39 -4.01
CA LYS A 81 15.40 14.32 -4.54
C LYS A 81 15.36 14.42 -6.05
N GLU A 82 15.20 13.29 -6.76
CA GLU A 82 15.22 13.24 -8.21
C GLU A 82 13.93 13.78 -8.84
N PHE A 83 12.77 13.40 -8.27
CA PHE A 83 11.46 13.66 -8.88
C PHE A 83 10.68 14.80 -8.19
N ASN A 84 11.17 15.35 -7.08
CA ASN A 84 10.54 16.40 -6.30
C ASN A 84 9.12 16.05 -5.80
N HIS A 85 8.83 14.77 -5.64
CA HIS A 85 7.62 14.25 -4.98
C HIS A 85 7.90 12.90 -4.33
N GLU A 86 7.02 12.48 -3.42
CA GLU A 86 7.19 11.21 -2.70
C GLU A 86 6.87 10.01 -3.61
N PRO A 87 7.63 8.91 -3.49
CA PRO A 87 7.32 7.69 -4.22
C PRO A 87 6.04 7.04 -3.69
N SER A 88 5.29 6.40 -4.57
CA SER A 88 4.22 5.49 -4.21
C SER A 88 4.73 4.05 -4.13
N TYR A 89 3.86 3.13 -3.67
CA TYR A 89 4.19 1.70 -3.71
C TYR A 89 4.47 1.20 -5.13
N HIS A 90 3.88 1.80 -6.16
CA HIS A 90 4.19 1.48 -7.56
C HIS A 90 5.64 1.81 -7.92
N SER A 91 6.13 2.97 -7.48
CA SER A 91 7.52 3.38 -7.73
C SER A 91 8.50 2.43 -7.03
N ALA A 92 8.21 2.08 -5.77
CA ALA A 92 9.04 1.14 -5.01
C ALA A 92 9.02 -0.27 -5.59
N ALA A 93 7.84 -0.75 -6.04
CA ALA A 93 7.70 -2.05 -6.70
C ALA A 93 8.46 -2.11 -8.03
N GLY A 94 8.36 -1.05 -8.85
CA GLY A 94 9.10 -0.95 -10.10
C GLY A 94 10.61 -0.97 -9.89
N TYR A 95 11.12 -0.20 -8.94
CA TYR A 95 12.53 -0.20 -8.57
C TYR A 95 13.00 -1.59 -8.10
N ALA A 96 12.28 -2.21 -7.17
CA ALA A 96 12.59 -3.55 -6.69
C ALA A 96 12.52 -4.60 -7.81
N GLY A 97 11.53 -4.51 -8.69
CA GLY A 97 11.38 -5.41 -9.83
C GLY A 97 12.58 -5.37 -10.77
N CYS A 98 13.12 -4.18 -11.03
CA CYS A 98 14.36 -4.03 -11.82
C CYS A 98 15.57 -4.70 -11.14
N LEU A 99 15.71 -4.53 -9.83
CA LEU A 99 16.81 -5.17 -9.08
C LEU A 99 16.69 -6.70 -9.07
N ILE A 100 15.48 -7.21 -8.83
CA ILE A 100 15.20 -8.65 -8.85
C ILE A 100 15.49 -9.24 -10.22
N TYR A 101 15.03 -8.59 -11.29
CA TYR A 101 15.28 -9.03 -12.66
C TYR A 101 16.76 -9.02 -13.00
N ALA A 102 17.47 -7.94 -12.65
CA ALA A 102 18.93 -7.84 -12.87
C ALA A 102 19.71 -8.96 -12.17
N GLU A 103 19.35 -9.28 -10.93
CA GLU A 103 19.96 -10.40 -10.20
C GLU A 103 19.63 -11.76 -10.86
N GLY A 104 18.40 -11.94 -11.36
CA GLY A 104 18.00 -13.12 -12.12
C GLY A 104 18.84 -13.32 -13.39
N VAL A 105 19.02 -12.25 -14.19
CA VAL A 105 19.87 -12.25 -15.39
C VAL A 105 21.32 -12.56 -15.06
N LYS A 106 21.84 -11.94 -14.01
CA LYS A 106 23.21 -12.19 -13.53
C LYS A 106 23.43 -13.64 -13.13
N ARG A 107 22.53 -14.25 -12.38
CA ARG A 107 22.59 -15.66 -11.98
C ARG A 107 22.44 -16.62 -13.16
N ALA A 108 21.58 -16.29 -14.11
CA ALA A 108 21.41 -17.06 -15.33
C ALA A 108 22.63 -16.97 -16.28
N ASN A 109 23.43 -15.91 -16.14
CA ASN A 109 24.47 -15.52 -17.11
C ASN A 109 23.93 -15.54 -18.55
N SER A 110 22.69 -15.06 -18.74
CA SER A 110 21.94 -15.15 -20.00
C SER A 110 20.77 -14.17 -19.99
N LEU A 111 20.37 -13.71 -21.18
CA LEU A 111 19.11 -12.98 -21.41
C LEU A 111 17.97 -13.89 -21.87
N ASP A 112 18.22 -15.19 -21.98
CA ASP A 112 17.19 -16.16 -22.30
C ASP A 112 16.13 -16.21 -21.22
N ALA A 113 14.86 -16.04 -21.61
CA ALA A 113 13.75 -15.87 -20.68
C ALA A 113 13.54 -17.09 -19.77
N ASP A 114 13.69 -18.29 -20.31
CA ASP A 114 13.49 -19.53 -19.54
C ASP A 114 14.59 -19.70 -18.49
N ARG A 115 15.85 -19.44 -18.86
CA ARG A 115 16.97 -19.47 -17.92
C ARG A 115 16.83 -18.42 -16.81
N VAL A 116 16.45 -17.20 -17.16
CA VAL A 116 16.21 -16.14 -16.17
C VAL A 116 15.06 -16.54 -15.24
N ARG A 117 13.94 -17.03 -15.79
CA ARG A 117 12.80 -17.52 -15.01
C ARG A 117 13.19 -18.61 -14.01
N GLU A 118 13.99 -19.59 -14.42
CA GLU A 118 14.49 -20.62 -13.52
C GLU A 118 15.28 -20.05 -12.32
N GLN A 119 16.08 -19.00 -12.54
CA GLN A 119 16.82 -18.35 -11.48
C GLN A 119 15.90 -17.52 -10.57
N LEU A 120 14.91 -16.83 -11.13
CA LEU A 120 13.93 -16.06 -10.36
C LEU A 120 13.09 -16.96 -9.45
N LEU A 121 12.72 -18.16 -9.89
CA LEU A 121 12.01 -19.15 -9.06
C LEU A 121 12.82 -19.64 -7.84
N LYS A 122 14.14 -19.56 -7.90
CA LYS A 122 15.07 -19.97 -6.82
C LYS A 122 15.61 -18.81 -6.02
N LEU A 123 15.30 -17.57 -6.44
CA LEU A 123 15.85 -16.37 -5.84
C LEU A 123 15.10 -16.05 -4.54
N GLU A 124 15.89 -15.83 -3.48
CA GLU A 124 15.45 -15.17 -2.25
C GLU A 124 16.29 -13.91 -2.10
N MET A 125 15.63 -12.75 -1.95
CA MET A 125 16.29 -11.46 -1.96
C MET A 125 15.51 -10.46 -1.11
N GLN A 126 16.23 -9.59 -0.39
CA GLN A 126 15.63 -8.44 0.27
C GLN A 126 15.82 -7.19 -0.59
N THR A 127 14.78 -6.38 -0.66
CA THR A 127 14.78 -5.11 -1.41
C THR A 127 14.15 -3.99 -0.58
N ALA A 128 14.24 -2.76 -1.07
CA ALA A 128 13.54 -1.61 -0.48
C ALA A 128 12.01 -1.79 -0.45
N PHE A 129 11.46 -2.67 -1.28
CA PHE A 129 10.04 -3.00 -1.31
C PHE A 129 9.66 -4.12 -0.32
N GLY A 130 10.63 -4.87 0.17
CA GLY A 130 10.48 -6.01 1.07
C GLY A 130 11.15 -7.27 0.54
N ASP A 131 10.78 -8.40 1.12
CA ASP A 131 11.35 -9.70 0.78
C ASP A 131 10.75 -10.25 -0.52
N TYR A 132 11.62 -10.75 -1.39
CA TYR A 132 11.25 -11.47 -2.60
C TYR A 132 11.50 -12.97 -2.42
N LYS A 133 10.48 -13.74 -2.61
CA LYS A 133 10.49 -15.19 -2.78
C LYS A 133 9.20 -15.62 -3.44
N VAL A 134 9.28 -16.45 -4.45
CA VAL A 134 8.13 -17.01 -5.13
C VAL A 134 8.04 -18.51 -4.94
N ASP A 135 6.84 -19.05 -5.07
CA ASP A 135 6.60 -20.51 -5.13
C ASP A 135 6.87 -21.06 -6.54
N GLN A 136 6.56 -22.35 -6.74
CA GLN A 136 6.80 -23.05 -8.00
C GLN A 136 5.96 -22.49 -9.16
N ASP A 137 4.82 -21.89 -8.86
CA ASP A 137 3.89 -21.28 -9.82
C ASP A 137 4.25 -19.81 -10.10
N GLY A 138 5.20 -19.24 -9.34
CA GLY A 138 5.66 -17.86 -9.46
C GLY A 138 4.90 -16.85 -8.59
N PHE A 139 4.03 -17.32 -7.66
CA PHE A 139 3.36 -16.43 -6.72
C PHE A 139 4.30 -15.96 -5.63
N GLN A 140 4.28 -14.65 -5.35
CA GLN A 140 5.03 -14.05 -4.24
C GLN A 140 4.51 -14.57 -2.90
N VAL A 141 5.40 -15.17 -2.08
CA VAL A 141 5.04 -15.78 -0.78
C VAL A 141 5.74 -15.13 0.42
N ALA A 142 6.72 -14.28 0.21
CA ALA A 142 7.49 -13.64 1.29
C ALA A 142 6.99 -12.22 1.62
N HIS A 143 6.53 -11.48 0.62
CA HIS A 143 6.05 -10.12 0.80
C HIS A 143 4.59 -10.11 1.27
N LYS A 144 4.30 -9.26 2.26
CA LYS A 144 2.96 -9.12 2.82
C LYS A 144 2.49 -7.67 2.75
N MET A 145 1.21 -7.50 2.43
CA MET A 145 0.56 -6.19 2.53
C MET A 145 0.40 -5.78 3.99
N VAL A 146 0.38 -4.49 4.21
CA VAL A 146 0.06 -3.89 5.51
C VAL A 146 -1.24 -3.09 5.42
N THR A 147 -1.92 -2.96 6.57
CA THR A 147 -3.10 -2.10 6.67
C THR A 147 -2.69 -0.78 7.30
N PHE A 148 -3.12 0.30 6.69
CA PHE A 148 -2.97 1.64 7.24
C PHE A 148 -4.33 2.27 7.55
N GLN A 149 -4.31 3.33 8.34
CA GLN A 149 -5.41 4.25 8.53
C GLN A 149 -4.90 5.68 8.35
N TRP A 150 -5.67 6.51 7.65
CA TRP A 150 -5.40 7.95 7.60
C TRP A 150 -5.67 8.56 8.98
N GLN A 151 -4.63 9.13 9.58
CA GLN A 151 -4.67 9.75 10.91
C GLN A 151 -3.81 11.02 10.89
N LYS A 152 -4.41 12.16 11.15
CA LYS A 152 -3.71 13.45 11.19
C LYS A 152 -2.87 13.69 9.92
N GLU A 153 -3.52 13.57 8.78
CA GLU A 153 -2.94 13.79 7.44
C GLU A 153 -1.90 12.76 6.98
N LYS A 154 -1.69 11.69 7.75
CA LYS A 154 -0.66 10.68 7.47
C LYS A 154 -1.25 9.28 7.40
N LYS A 155 -0.66 8.44 6.59
CA LYS A 155 -0.90 7.00 6.62
C LYS A 155 -0.17 6.40 7.83
N VAL A 156 -0.91 5.91 8.79
CA VAL A 156 -0.37 5.23 9.96
C VAL A 156 -0.58 3.74 9.79
N ILE A 157 0.49 2.96 9.72
CA ILE A 157 0.41 1.50 9.67
C ILE A 157 -0.17 1.00 11.00
N VAL A 158 -1.28 0.28 10.93
CA VAL A 158 -2.03 -0.21 12.10
C VAL A 158 -2.07 -1.73 12.20
N TRP A 159 -1.68 -2.45 11.15
CA TRP A 159 -1.59 -3.91 11.13
C TRP A 159 -0.61 -4.36 10.02
N PRO A 160 0.13 -5.47 10.20
CA PRO A 160 0.20 -6.35 11.38
C PRO A 160 0.90 -5.68 12.56
N GLU A 161 0.75 -6.25 13.77
CA GLU A 161 1.22 -5.65 15.02
C GLU A 161 2.73 -5.42 15.06
N ASP A 162 3.52 -6.33 14.48
CA ASP A 162 4.98 -6.26 14.41
C ASP A 162 5.49 -5.12 13.50
N LEU A 163 4.67 -4.66 12.56
CA LEU A 163 4.99 -3.55 11.66
C LEU A 163 4.23 -2.26 12.01
N ALA A 164 3.25 -2.32 12.91
CA ALA A 164 2.40 -1.19 13.26
C ALA A 164 3.21 0.00 13.80
N LYS A 165 2.82 1.20 13.37
CA LYS A 165 3.38 2.48 13.83
C LYS A 165 2.40 3.27 14.70
N GLY A 166 1.19 2.75 14.84
CA GLY A 166 0.14 3.33 15.68
C GLY A 166 -1.01 2.37 15.89
N LYS A 167 -1.98 2.78 16.69
CA LYS A 167 -3.20 2.02 16.95
C LYS A 167 -4.31 2.46 16.01
N PRO A 168 -5.20 1.55 15.57
CA PRO A 168 -6.39 1.93 14.85
C PRO A 168 -7.31 2.81 15.72
N LEU A 169 -7.81 3.89 15.15
CA LEU A 169 -8.82 4.73 15.78
C LEU A 169 -10.20 4.15 15.43
N PHE A 170 -10.76 3.42 16.38
CA PHE A 170 -12.02 2.69 16.23
C PHE A 170 -12.91 2.90 17.48
N PRO A 171 -14.23 3.10 17.32
CA PRO A 171 -14.93 3.26 16.05
C PRO A 171 -14.59 4.58 15.35
N THR A 172 -14.75 4.59 14.02
CA THR A 172 -14.61 5.82 13.22
C THR A 172 -15.70 6.82 13.62
N PRO A 173 -15.35 8.09 13.90
CA PRO A 173 -16.35 9.10 14.24
C PRO A 173 -17.28 9.42 13.06
N PRO A 174 -18.50 9.90 13.32
CA PRO A 174 -19.42 10.36 12.27
C PRO A 174 -18.81 11.49 11.43
N TRP A 175 -19.24 11.62 10.16
CA TRP A 175 -18.75 12.65 9.23
C TRP A 175 -18.85 14.09 9.78
N THR A 176 -19.80 14.35 10.67
CA THR A 176 -20.03 15.66 11.29
C THR A 176 -18.99 16.04 12.36
N SER A 177 -18.16 15.10 12.78
CA SER A 177 -17.17 15.28 13.85
C SER A 177 -15.73 14.88 13.44
N ARG A 178 -15.49 14.79 12.14
CA ARG A 178 -14.15 14.58 11.55
C ARG A 178 -13.46 15.89 11.22
#